data_6ec9ffd6cecfd25232bca4b9cbb9ef9c
#
_entry.id   6ec9ffd6cecfd25232bca4b9cbb9ef9c
#
_cell.length_a   1.000
_cell.length_b   1.000
_cell.length_c   1.000
_cell.angle_alpha   90.00
_cell.angle_beta   90.00
_cell.angle_gamma   90.00
#
_symmetry.space_group_name_H-M   'P 1'
#
loop_
_entity.id
_entity.type
_entity.pdbx_description
1 polymer ?
#
loop_
_entity_poly.entity_id
_entity_poly.type
_entity_poly.pdbx_seq_one_letter_code
_entity_poly.pdbx_strand_id
1 'polypeptide(L)'
;MGKNVLRLVEKITGCDVTFVLMATLFTAIADVLFYTIHDGDIVKSFLILGANYMMAIAMWLACRLVARLSPHLLKPLLLLFSLVISVYFATLTCCWYSFGTPVDKVMIALVAGTNADETNEFMQTYITPSLIISYCVTVILVFALFVWCIFRRYKKPSGKLLKGLGVAVLVGCCCLGFSFYTLPGRIEGLLRTEQKDLSEYLHHPEMQATRDSHPDMIMLVFGESFSRSHSSLYGYDKPTNPRLTALRDSGQLIVFQQVTAADTHTSEAFKRFMSTYGADLSHNLSNDSPDDWFTCLTLPEMLQCSGYHTAWFSNQARTGWHDNVTASFANLCDSVLFTSVTGEGEQDSRPDGILLSCVEKYMKETVYSSRLTVDKRQEAVFVHLMGQHVNFRERYPSAYDRFKEADYPDRLESQREDLATYDNATLYNDAIVARLFATLKDRCAIAIYFPDHGLDIYESSPDYCSHANTSNQASVEAAQRIPFVVYTTEAFRTTHPEVMAQLQQMSRQPFNTEDLPDLLLTIAGYRVVR
;
A
#
# COMPACT_ATOMS: atom_id res chain seq x y z
N MET A 1 10.94 1.37 50.41
CA MET A 1 11.62 0.14 49.99
C MET A 1 12.34 0.28 48.65
N GLY A 2 11.72 0.81 47.57
CA GLY A 2 12.33 0.90 46.23
C GLY A 2 13.63 1.71 46.08
N LYS A 3 13.78 2.85 46.75
CA LYS A 3 15.02 3.67 46.66
C LYS A 3 16.28 2.99 47.25
N ASN A 4 16.12 2.13 48.25
CA ASN A 4 17.24 1.41 48.85
C ASN A 4 17.67 0.22 48.02
N VAL A 5 16.72 -0.47 47.37
CA VAL A 5 17.01 -1.59 46.46
C VAL A 5 17.70 -1.07 45.20
N LEU A 6 17.23 0.01 44.58
CA LEU A 6 17.88 0.66 43.44
C LEU A 6 19.32 1.10 43.77
N ARG A 7 19.53 1.74 44.92
CA ARG A 7 20.88 2.11 45.37
C ARG A 7 21.79 0.91 45.62
N LEU A 8 21.24 -0.20 46.13
CA LEU A 8 22.00 -1.43 46.36
C LEU A 8 22.42 -2.04 45.02
N VAL A 9 21.51 -2.12 44.05
CA VAL A 9 21.77 -2.62 42.69
C VAL A 9 22.79 -1.74 41.98
N GLU A 10 22.66 -0.41 42.03
CA GLU A 10 23.64 0.54 41.47
C GLU A 10 25.02 0.35 42.11
N LYS A 11 25.07 0.10 43.42
CA LYS A 11 26.32 -0.12 44.16
C LYS A 11 26.98 -1.45 43.81
N ILE A 12 26.19 -2.48 43.55
CA ILE A 12 26.63 -3.83 43.18
C ILE A 12 27.02 -3.89 41.70
N THR A 13 26.21 -3.31 40.83
CA THR A 13 26.37 -3.42 39.36
C THR A 13 27.22 -2.30 38.76
N GLY A 14 27.36 -1.18 39.46
CA GLY A 14 28.00 0.03 38.92
C GLY A 14 27.29 0.59 37.68
N CYS A 15 26.09 0.07 37.39
CA CYS A 15 25.23 0.50 36.31
C CYS A 15 24.35 1.64 36.79
N ASP A 16 24.11 2.64 35.94
CA ASP A 16 23.07 3.61 36.19
C ASP A 16 21.73 2.99 35.80
N VAL A 17 21.15 2.25 36.74
CA VAL A 17 19.88 1.52 36.55
C VAL A 17 18.77 2.46 36.11
N THR A 18 18.80 3.72 36.57
CA THR A 18 17.79 4.71 36.20
C THR A 18 17.89 5.05 34.71
N PHE A 19 19.09 5.24 34.16
CA PHE A 19 19.30 5.51 32.75
C PHE A 19 18.85 4.32 31.88
N VAL A 20 19.29 3.11 32.27
CA VAL A 20 18.92 1.88 31.52
C VAL A 20 17.40 1.66 31.51
N LEU A 21 16.75 1.81 32.69
CA LEU A 21 15.29 1.66 32.78
C LEU A 21 14.53 2.72 31.94
N MET A 22 14.99 3.97 31.96
CA MET A 22 14.43 5.02 31.14
C MET A 22 14.62 4.72 29.64
N ALA A 23 15.84 4.32 29.26
CA ALA A 23 16.12 3.96 27.86
C ALA A 23 15.21 2.81 27.41
N THR A 24 15.09 1.74 28.23
CA THR A 24 14.17 0.61 27.94
C THR A 24 12.71 1.08 27.82
N LEU A 25 12.26 1.92 28.76
CA LEU A 25 10.90 2.42 28.75
C LEU A 25 10.59 3.16 27.45
N PHE A 26 11.41 4.14 27.07
CA PHE A 26 11.17 4.96 25.89
C PHE A 26 11.43 4.25 24.55
N THR A 27 12.17 3.15 24.54
CA THR A 27 12.34 2.35 23.31
C THR A 27 11.30 1.25 23.15
N ALA A 28 10.64 0.81 24.22
CA ALA A 28 9.75 -0.35 24.18
C ALA A 28 8.27 -0.02 24.44
N ILE A 29 7.95 1.12 25.07
CA ILE A 29 6.61 1.36 25.60
C ILE A 29 5.53 1.39 24.53
N ALA A 30 5.80 1.98 23.37
CA ALA A 30 4.85 2.06 22.26
C ALA A 30 4.52 0.66 21.72
N ASP A 31 5.55 -0.14 21.43
CA ASP A 31 5.39 -1.50 20.91
C ASP A 31 4.73 -2.43 21.94
N VAL A 32 5.15 -2.34 23.22
CA VAL A 32 4.56 -3.16 24.29
C VAL A 32 3.08 -2.84 24.47
N LEU A 33 2.70 -1.58 24.44
CA LEU A 33 1.29 -1.19 24.54
C LEU A 33 0.50 -1.67 23.33
N PHE A 34 1.06 -1.54 22.14
CA PHE A 34 0.43 -2.02 20.92
C PHE A 34 0.16 -3.53 20.96
N TYR A 35 1.21 -4.36 21.14
CA TYR A 35 1.05 -5.82 21.15
C TYR A 35 0.24 -6.34 22.34
N THR A 36 0.20 -5.63 23.47
CA THR A 36 -0.63 -6.03 24.61
C THR A 36 -2.12 -5.69 24.39
N ILE A 37 -2.40 -4.52 23.83
CA ILE A 37 -3.77 -3.99 23.72
C ILE A 37 -4.47 -4.47 22.45
N HIS A 38 -3.76 -4.46 21.30
CA HIS A 38 -4.34 -4.82 20.00
C HIS A 38 -4.24 -6.31 19.67
N ASP A 39 -3.02 -6.89 19.79
CA ASP A 39 -2.81 -8.29 19.43
C ASP A 39 -3.12 -9.27 20.57
N GLY A 40 -3.22 -8.78 21.81
CA GLY A 40 -3.35 -9.65 23.00
C GLY A 40 -2.13 -10.54 23.24
N ASP A 41 -1.00 -10.32 22.52
CA ASP A 41 0.21 -11.14 22.59
C ASP A 41 1.15 -10.66 23.70
N ILE A 42 0.84 -11.13 24.91
CA ILE A 42 1.63 -10.83 26.10
C ILE A 42 3.06 -11.39 26.01
N VAL A 43 3.24 -12.54 25.34
CA VAL A 43 4.56 -13.18 25.21
C VAL A 43 5.47 -12.31 24.33
N LYS A 44 4.95 -11.85 23.20
CA LYS A 44 5.66 -10.94 22.27
C LYS A 44 6.02 -9.62 22.96
N SER A 45 5.09 -9.06 23.75
CA SER A 45 5.33 -7.87 24.55
C SER A 45 6.49 -8.04 25.55
N PHE A 46 6.58 -9.17 26.25
CA PHE A 46 7.69 -9.49 27.14
C PHE A 46 9.02 -9.67 26.40
N LEU A 47 9.00 -10.30 25.24
CA LEU A 47 10.20 -10.48 24.39
C LEU A 47 10.74 -9.12 23.91
N ILE A 48 9.85 -8.23 23.46
CA ILE A 48 10.20 -6.87 23.04
C ILE A 48 10.78 -6.07 24.20
N LEU A 49 10.14 -6.10 25.36
CA LEU A 49 10.63 -5.43 26.55
C LEU A 49 12.02 -5.94 26.94
N GLY A 50 12.22 -7.26 26.93
CA GLY A 50 13.49 -7.91 27.21
C GLY A 50 14.59 -7.51 26.22
N ALA A 51 14.29 -7.51 24.93
CA ALA A 51 15.23 -7.12 23.88
C ALA A 51 15.66 -5.64 24.02
N ASN A 52 14.71 -4.74 24.24
CA ASN A 52 14.99 -3.31 24.46
C ASN A 52 15.79 -3.08 25.75
N TYR A 53 15.53 -3.84 26.82
CA TYR A 53 16.31 -3.79 28.05
C TYR A 53 17.77 -4.22 27.81
N MET A 54 17.99 -5.30 27.07
CA MET A 54 19.34 -5.77 26.71
C MET A 54 20.06 -4.76 25.82
N MET A 55 19.36 -4.16 24.87
CA MET A 55 19.90 -3.09 24.02
C MET A 55 20.32 -1.86 24.84
N ALA A 56 19.49 -1.42 25.78
CA ALA A 56 19.81 -0.28 26.64
C ALA A 56 21.06 -0.55 27.52
N ILE A 57 21.19 -1.79 28.03
CA ILE A 57 22.41 -2.22 28.76
C ILE A 57 23.62 -2.19 27.84
N ALA A 58 23.53 -2.79 26.66
CA ALA A 58 24.63 -2.84 25.69
C ALA A 58 25.11 -1.43 25.30
N MET A 59 24.20 -0.52 25.05
CA MET A 59 24.47 0.88 24.72
C MET A 59 25.15 1.62 25.87
N TRP A 60 24.65 1.44 27.09
CA TRP A 60 25.27 2.02 28.28
C TRP A 60 26.71 1.50 28.50
N LEU A 61 26.92 0.19 28.28
CA LEU A 61 28.24 -0.42 28.41
C LEU A 61 29.22 0.02 27.33
N ALA A 62 28.75 0.18 26.06
CA ALA A 62 29.56 0.73 24.98
C ALA A 62 30.06 2.15 25.35
N CYS A 63 29.17 3.01 25.87
CA CYS A 63 29.56 4.33 26.37
C CYS A 63 30.61 4.24 27.47
N ARG A 64 30.46 3.29 28.37
CA ARG A 64 31.44 3.07 29.47
C ARG A 64 32.77 2.54 28.96
N LEU A 65 32.77 1.69 27.95
CA LEU A 65 34.01 1.19 27.35
C LEU A 65 34.80 2.31 26.67
N VAL A 66 34.11 3.14 25.87
CA VAL A 66 34.72 4.32 25.24
C VAL A 66 35.22 5.32 26.29
N ALA A 67 34.47 5.50 27.36
CA ALA A 67 34.87 6.38 28.48
C ALA A 67 36.12 5.91 29.25
N ARG A 68 36.54 4.63 29.10
CA ARG A 68 37.84 4.15 29.60
C ARG A 68 39.03 4.74 28.84
N LEU A 69 38.84 4.99 27.54
CA LEU A 69 39.85 5.65 26.71
C LEU A 69 39.91 7.15 27.00
N SER A 70 38.76 7.79 27.24
CA SER A 70 38.63 9.19 27.60
C SER A 70 37.40 9.42 28.48
N PRO A 71 37.56 9.63 29.81
CA PRO A 71 36.44 9.83 30.73
C PRO A 71 35.51 11.02 30.35
N HIS A 72 36.07 12.00 29.64
CA HIS A 72 35.31 13.18 29.20
C HIS A 72 34.26 12.85 28.13
N LEU A 73 34.39 11.73 27.40
CA LEU A 73 33.46 11.31 26.34
C LEU A 73 32.17 10.65 26.86
N LEU A 74 32.15 10.22 28.13
CA LEU A 74 30.99 9.49 28.66
C LEU A 74 29.70 10.30 28.59
N LYS A 75 29.70 11.51 29.10
CA LYS A 75 28.49 12.36 29.11
C LYS A 75 28.05 12.76 27.71
N PRO A 76 28.93 13.23 26.79
CA PRO A 76 28.57 13.49 25.42
C PRO A 76 27.95 12.29 24.71
N LEU A 77 28.51 11.09 24.89
CA LEU A 77 27.95 9.86 24.27
C LEU A 77 26.57 9.52 24.83
N LEU A 78 26.39 9.58 26.15
CA LEU A 78 25.08 9.35 26.76
C LEU A 78 24.03 10.38 26.31
N LEU A 79 24.42 11.65 26.16
CA LEU A 79 23.55 12.69 25.62
C LEU A 79 23.17 12.42 24.16
N LEU A 80 24.15 11.99 23.35
CA LEU A 80 23.88 11.61 21.95
C LEU A 80 22.86 10.46 21.87
N PHE A 81 23.08 9.39 22.63
CA PHE A 81 22.13 8.27 22.66
C PHE A 81 20.75 8.67 23.21
N SER A 82 20.73 9.54 24.23
CA SER A 82 19.49 10.08 24.78
C SER A 82 18.70 10.87 23.74
N LEU A 83 19.39 11.65 22.91
CA LEU A 83 18.76 12.37 21.80
C LEU A 83 18.18 11.40 20.75
N VAL A 84 18.94 10.37 20.36
CA VAL A 84 18.48 9.35 19.43
C VAL A 84 17.23 8.63 19.96
N ILE A 85 17.24 8.23 21.25
CA ILE A 85 16.08 7.58 21.88
C ILE A 85 14.88 8.54 21.93
N SER A 86 15.10 9.83 22.21
CA SER A 86 14.02 10.82 22.27
C SER A 86 13.36 11.03 20.90
N VAL A 87 14.18 11.12 19.85
CA VAL A 87 13.71 11.19 18.45
C VAL A 87 12.95 9.91 18.07
N TYR A 88 13.53 8.74 18.36
CA TYR A 88 12.89 7.44 18.09
C TYR A 88 11.53 7.32 18.78
N PHE A 89 11.45 7.64 20.07
CA PHE A 89 10.19 7.61 20.82
C PHE A 89 9.14 8.58 20.26
N ALA A 90 9.55 9.80 19.92
CA ALA A 90 8.66 10.78 19.31
C ALA A 90 8.14 10.29 17.93
N THR A 91 9.00 9.64 17.14
CA THR A 91 8.60 9.06 15.86
C THR A 91 7.58 7.94 16.06
N LEU A 92 7.83 6.99 16.96
CA LEU A 92 6.88 5.91 17.27
C LEU A 92 5.51 6.45 17.72
N THR A 93 5.52 7.43 18.63
CA THR A 93 4.28 8.03 19.15
C THR A 93 3.53 8.81 18.07
N CYS A 94 4.22 9.53 17.19
CA CYS A 94 3.61 10.20 16.07
C CYS A 94 3.01 9.23 15.05
N CYS A 95 3.73 8.16 14.71
CA CYS A 95 3.22 7.12 13.82
C CYS A 95 1.97 6.46 14.41
N TRP A 96 2.01 6.09 15.69
CA TRP A 96 0.85 5.50 16.33
C TRP A 96 -0.35 6.45 16.42
N TYR A 97 -0.10 7.73 16.69
CA TYR A 97 -1.17 8.74 16.72
C TYR A 97 -1.78 8.99 15.34
N SER A 98 -0.94 9.09 14.29
CA SER A 98 -1.39 9.45 12.94
C SER A 98 -1.94 8.26 12.15
N PHE A 99 -1.42 7.05 12.36
CA PHE A 99 -1.71 5.87 11.53
C PHE A 99 -2.27 4.69 12.32
N GLY A 100 -2.35 4.77 13.66
CA GLY A 100 -2.85 3.70 14.52
C GLY A 100 -1.99 2.43 14.54
N THR A 101 -0.80 2.45 13.89
CA THR A 101 0.12 1.31 13.81
C THR A 101 1.51 1.66 14.32
N PRO A 102 2.28 0.69 14.88
CA PRO A 102 3.70 0.89 15.14
C PRO A 102 4.47 1.01 13.81
N VAL A 103 5.70 1.50 13.88
CA VAL A 103 6.63 1.45 12.74
C VAL A 103 6.97 0.00 12.46
N ASP A 104 6.28 -0.61 11.53
CA ASP A 104 6.50 -1.97 11.06
C ASP A 104 7.24 -2.00 9.71
N LYS A 105 7.42 -3.19 9.18
CA LYS A 105 8.06 -3.40 7.87
C LYS A 105 7.25 -2.77 6.72
N VAL A 106 5.92 -2.73 6.85
CA VAL A 106 5.03 -2.14 5.83
C VAL A 106 5.23 -0.64 5.79
N MET A 107 5.23 0.04 6.96
CA MET A 107 5.48 1.47 7.04
C MET A 107 6.90 1.85 6.58
N ILE A 108 7.91 1.03 6.90
CA ILE A 108 9.29 1.25 6.38
C ILE A 108 9.31 1.10 4.85
N ALA A 109 8.62 0.11 4.31
CA ALA A 109 8.49 -0.08 2.87
C ALA A 109 7.75 1.11 2.22
N LEU A 110 6.66 1.58 2.82
CA LEU A 110 5.93 2.77 2.37
C LEU A 110 6.85 4.01 2.32
N VAL A 111 7.58 4.30 3.39
CA VAL A 111 8.51 5.45 3.44
C VAL A 111 9.66 5.30 2.47
N ALA A 112 10.22 4.09 2.34
CA ALA A 112 11.32 3.84 1.41
C ALA A 112 10.86 3.88 -0.05
N GLY A 113 9.57 3.63 -0.30
CA GLY A 113 8.96 3.56 -1.61
C GLY A 113 8.42 4.89 -2.14
N THR A 114 8.30 5.86 -1.28
CA THR A 114 7.68 7.15 -1.58
C THR A 114 8.60 7.98 -2.49
N ASN A 115 8.09 8.41 -3.64
CA ASN A 115 8.78 9.36 -4.52
C ASN A 115 8.68 10.79 -3.99
N ALA A 116 9.32 11.77 -4.67
CA ALA A 116 9.37 13.14 -4.20
C ALA A 116 7.98 13.81 -4.16
N ASP A 117 7.09 13.47 -5.10
CA ASP A 117 5.75 14.03 -5.19
C ASP A 117 4.83 13.44 -4.12
N GLU A 118 4.85 12.13 -3.93
CA GLU A 118 4.16 11.45 -2.83
C GLU A 118 4.68 11.92 -1.47
N THR A 119 6.01 12.15 -1.33
CA THR A 119 6.58 12.75 -0.12
C THR A 119 5.98 14.12 0.14
N ASN A 120 5.86 14.97 -0.88
CA ASN A 120 5.24 16.29 -0.74
C ASN A 120 3.76 16.20 -0.40
N GLU A 121 3.01 15.31 -1.06
CA GLU A 121 1.60 15.06 -0.76
C GLU A 121 1.42 14.53 0.67
N PHE A 122 2.25 13.56 1.08
CA PHE A 122 2.27 13.05 2.45
C PHE A 122 2.57 14.14 3.48
N MET A 123 3.59 14.97 3.20
CA MET A 123 3.95 16.09 4.09
C MET A 123 2.82 17.10 4.21
N GLN A 124 2.12 17.42 3.13
CA GLN A 124 1.00 18.36 3.15
C GLN A 124 -0.23 17.79 3.86
N THR A 125 -0.50 16.50 3.69
CA THR A 125 -1.70 15.83 4.20
C THR A 125 -1.55 15.48 5.69
N TYR A 126 -0.42 14.89 6.07
CA TYR A 126 -0.27 14.31 7.41
C TYR A 126 0.61 15.15 8.36
N ILE A 127 1.51 16.00 7.84
CA ILE A 127 2.42 16.79 8.68
C ILE A 127 1.82 18.17 9.00
N THR A 128 0.87 18.16 9.92
CA THR A 128 0.25 19.40 10.40
C THR A 128 1.19 20.19 11.33
N PRO A 129 1.04 21.53 11.44
CA PRO A 129 1.80 22.33 12.40
C PRO A 129 1.65 21.85 13.85
N SER A 130 0.47 21.34 14.23
CA SER A 130 0.19 20.77 15.55
C SER A 130 1.00 19.49 15.78
N LEU A 131 1.13 18.61 14.79
CA LEU A 131 1.93 17.40 14.86
C LEU A 131 3.42 17.73 15.02
N ILE A 132 3.93 18.68 14.25
CA ILE A 132 5.34 19.15 14.36
C ILE A 132 5.62 19.69 15.77
N ILE A 133 4.73 20.53 16.30
CA ILE A 133 4.87 21.07 17.65
C ILE A 133 4.85 19.94 18.69
N SER A 134 3.90 19.01 18.60
CA SER A 134 3.79 17.87 19.50
C SER A 134 5.04 16.99 19.43
N TYR A 135 5.55 16.72 18.23
CA TYR A 135 6.80 15.99 18.03
C TYR A 135 7.97 16.67 18.70
N CYS A 136 8.19 17.96 18.43
CA CYS A 136 9.29 18.73 19.03
C CYS A 136 9.18 18.81 20.55
N VAL A 137 7.97 19.02 21.09
CA VAL A 137 7.74 19.04 22.54
C VAL A 137 8.06 17.67 23.16
N THR A 138 7.65 16.58 22.53
CA THR A 138 7.95 15.22 23.00
C THR A 138 9.45 14.96 23.02
N VAL A 139 10.17 15.29 21.94
CA VAL A 139 11.64 15.16 21.89
C VAL A 139 12.31 15.96 23.03
N ILE A 140 11.89 17.22 23.19
CA ILE A 140 12.48 18.10 24.23
C ILE A 140 12.22 17.56 25.63
N LEU A 141 10.99 17.13 25.94
CA LEU A 141 10.63 16.63 27.25
C LEU A 141 11.36 15.32 27.59
N VAL A 142 11.39 14.37 26.67
CA VAL A 142 12.08 13.09 26.88
C VAL A 142 13.58 13.32 26.99
N PHE A 143 14.18 14.15 26.13
CA PHE A 143 15.59 14.50 26.22
C PHE A 143 15.93 15.21 27.52
N ALA A 144 15.11 16.15 27.99
CA ALA A 144 15.32 16.83 29.28
C ALA A 144 15.29 15.86 30.45
N LEU A 145 14.43 14.83 30.44
CA LEU A 145 14.42 13.76 31.44
C LEU A 145 15.75 12.99 31.46
N PHE A 146 16.29 12.66 30.29
CA PHE A 146 17.60 12.01 30.18
C PHE A 146 18.75 12.92 30.67
N VAL A 147 18.73 14.19 30.26
CA VAL A 147 19.73 15.19 30.77
C VAL A 147 19.69 15.25 32.28
N TRP A 148 18.50 15.39 32.88
CA TRP A 148 18.33 15.36 34.32
C TRP A 148 18.88 14.08 34.94
N CYS A 149 18.62 12.91 34.35
CA CYS A 149 19.15 11.63 34.82
C CYS A 149 20.70 11.59 34.79
N ILE A 150 21.29 12.01 33.65
CA ILE A 150 22.75 11.99 33.44
C ILE A 150 23.49 12.94 34.42
N PHE A 151 22.92 14.11 34.67
CA PHE A 151 23.58 15.11 35.53
C PHE A 151 23.29 14.94 37.02
N ARG A 152 22.25 14.17 37.41
CA ARG A 152 21.86 14.02 38.81
C ARG A 152 22.88 13.27 39.65
N ARG A 153 23.55 12.22 39.15
CA ARG A 153 24.66 11.50 39.82
C ARG A 153 25.31 10.46 38.91
N TYR A 154 26.61 10.49 38.81
CA TYR A 154 27.43 9.39 38.29
C TYR A 154 28.34 8.83 39.38
N LYS A 155 28.20 7.54 39.75
CA LYS A 155 29.13 6.82 40.63
C LYS A 155 30.02 5.88 39.82
N LYS A 156 31.30 5.75 40.18
CA LYS A 156 32.26 4.82 39.54
C LYS A 156 31.89 3.37 39.81
N PRO A 157 31.91 2.47 38.80
CA PRO A 157 31.60 1.05 38.96
C PRO A 157 32.67 0.26 39.67
N SER A 158 32.28 -0.81 40.42
CA SER A 158 33.21 -1.74 41.07
C SER A 158 33.67 -2.85 40.11
N GLY A 159 34.96 -3.23 40.17
CA GLY A 159 35.66 -4.06 39.18
C GLY A 159 35.25 -5.54 39.09
N LYS A 160 34.47 -6.09 40.04
CA LYS A 160 34.15 -7.54 40.07
C LYS A 160 32.95 -7.94 39.17
N LEU A 161 32.06 -7.04 38.90
CA LEU A 161 30.84 -7.33 38.09
C LEU A 161 31.06 -7.17 36.59
N LEU A 162 32.15 -6.48 36.19
CA LEU A 162 32.48 -6.27 34.78
C LEU A 162 32.70 -7.56 34.00
N LYS A 163 33.09 -8.68 34.65
CA LYS A 163 33.33 -9.97 34.00
C LYS A 163 32.01 -10.68 33.63
N GLY A 164 31.01 -10.66 34.51
CA GLY A 164 29.70 -11.26 34.22
C GLY A 164 28.88 -10.42 33.24
N LEU A 165 28.98 -9.10 33.32
CA LEU A 165 28.37 -8.19 32.34
C LEU A 165 29.07 -8.26 30.98
N GLY A 166 30.38 -8.55 30.93
CA GLY A 166 31.10 -8.76 29.67
C GLY A 166 30.53 -9.89 28.84
N VAL A 167 30.06 -10.97 29.47
CA VAL A 167 29.37 -12.07 28.78
C VAL A 167 27.98 -11.66 28.30
N ALA A 168 27.20 -10.94 29.10
CA ALA A 168 25.90 -10.43 28.73
C ALA A 168 26.00 -9.39 27.59
N VAL A 169 27.07 -8.55 27.60
CA VAL A 169 27.37 -7.64 26.47
C VAL A 169 27.78 -8.41 25.24
N LEU A 170 28.62 -9.44 25.38
CA LEU A 170 29.03 -10.24 24.24
C LEU A 170 27.80 -10.93 23.59
N VAL A 171 26.91 -11.48 24.39
CA VAL A 171 25.66 -12.07 23.92
C VAL A 171 24.73 -11.00 23.33
N GLY A 172 24.58 -9.86 23.98
CA GLY A 172 23.80 -8.72 23.45
C GLY A 172 24.39 -8.12 22.17
N CYS A 173 25.74 -8.00 22.09
CA CYS A 173 26.43 -7.58 20.86
C CYS A 173 26.34 -8.65 19.77
N CYS A 174 26.34 -9.94 20.10
CA CYS A 174 26.10 -11.01 19.13
C CYS A 174 24.66 -10.99 18.63
N CYS A 175 23.66 -10.77 19.50
CA CYS A 175 22.26 -10.61 19.12
C CYS A 175 22.02 -9.33 18.31
N LEU A 176 22.62 -8.21 18.71
CA LEU A 176 22.59 -6.95 17.95
C LEU A 176 23.39 -7.09 16.65
N GLY A 177 24.57 -7.70 16.67
CA GLY A 177 25.36 -8.00 15.47
C GLY A 177 24.60 -8.90 14.50
N PHE A 178 23.88 -9.89 15.00
CA PHE A 178 22.98 -10.72 14.19
C PHE A 178 21.79 -9.93 13.67
N SER A 179 21.17 -9.09 14.49
CA SER A 179 20.08 -8.19 14.06
C SER A 179 20.58 -7.12 13.08
N PHE A 180 21.76 -6.52 13.30
CA PHE A 180 22.39 -5.60 12.35
C PHE A 180 22.93 -6.30 11.10
N TYR A 181 23.39 -7.53 11.19
CA TYR A 181 23.80 -8.33 10.05
C TYR A 181 22.61 -8.74 9.18
N THR A 182 21.48 -9.05 9.80
CA THR A 182 20.23 -9.38 9.07
C THR A 182 19.44 -8.13 8.66
N LEU A 183 19.67 -6.97 9.29
CA LEU A 183 18.99 -5.72 8.96
C LEU A 183 19.33 -5.22 7.54
N PRO A 184 20.59 -5.21 7.05
CA PRO A 184 20.86 -4.88 5.66
C PRO A 184 20.18 -5.83 4.69
N GLY A 185 20.20 -7.14 4.94
CA GLY A 185 19.51 -8.12 4.11
C GLY A 185 17.98 -7.99 4.18
N ARG A 186 17.43 -7.61 5.33
CA ARG A 186 16.00 -7.28 5.48
C ARG A 186 15.65 -5.95 4.82
N ILE A 187 16.47 -4.93 4.99
CA ILE A 187 16.33 -3.64 4.29
C ILE A 187 16.60 -3.86 2.80
N GLU A 188 17.59 -4.63 2.41
CA GLU A 188 17.87 -4.97 1.02
C GLU A 188 16.78 -5.87 0.42
N GLY A 189 16.20 -6.78 1.17
CA GLY A 189 15.00 -7.54 0.79
C GLY A 189 13.76 -6.64 0.70
N LEU A 190 13.63 -5.67 1.60
CA LEU A 190 12.61 -4.61 1.55
C LEU A 190 12.91 -3.58 0.46
N LEU A 191 14.18 -3.27 0.18
CA LEU A 191 14.64 -2.36 -0.87
C LEU A 191 14.80 -3.06 -2.24
N ARG A 192 14.76 -4.38 -2.33
CA ARG A 192 14.78 -5.16 -3.57
C ARG A 192 13.41 -5.33 -4.21
N THR A 193 12.50 -4.38 -4.08
CA THR A 193 11.47 -4.21 -5.09
C THR A 193 12.08 -3.50 -6.31
N GLU A 194 13.17 -4.05 -6.82
CA GLU A 194 13.66 -3.71 -8.14
C GLU A 194 12.52 -3.97 -9.14
N GLN A 195 12.40 -3.10 -10.13
CA GLN A 195 11.67 -3.45 -11.36
C GLN A 195 12.23 -4.78 -11.82
N LYS A 196 11.48 -5.84 -11.60
CA LYS A 196 11.89 -7.15 -12.09
C LYS A 196 11.63 -7.16 -13.58
N ASP A 197 12.63 -7.49 -14.34
CA ASP A 197 12.44 -7.82 -15.75
C ASP A 197 11.72 -9.17 -15.81
N LEU A 198 10.38 -9.13 -15.80
CA LEU A 198 9.56 -10.33 -15.84
C LEU A 198 9.74 -11.11 -17.16
N SER A 199 10.33 -10.50 -18.18
CA SER A 199 10.61 -11.18 -19.44
C SER A 199 11.57 -12.38 -19.27
N GLU A 200 12.41 -12.35 -18.23
CA GLU A 200 13.28 -13.48 -17.85
C GLU A 200 12.50 -14.70 -17.29
N TYR A 201 11.26 -14.49 -16.88
CA TYR A 201 10.38 -15.49 -16.22
C TYR A 201 9.16 -15.86 -17.06
N LEU A 202 9.10 -15.48 -18.35
CA LEU A 202 7.98 -15.82 -19.21
C LEU A 202 7.89 -17.34 -19.40
N HIS A 203 6.69 -17.89 -19.18
CA HIS A 203 6.42 -19.32 -19.23
C HIS A 203 5.92 -19.78 -20.60
N HIS A 204 5.42 -18.86 -21.45
CA HIS A 204 4.79 -19.14 -22.74
C HIS A 204 3.73 -20.27 -22.65
N PRO A 205 2.67 -20.10 -21.83
CA PRO A 205 1.69 -21.14 -21.62
C PRO A 205 1.02 -21.53 -22.94
N GLU A 206 0.73 -22.82 -23.07
CA GLU A 206 -0.09 -23.29 -24.17
C GLU A 206 -1.56 -22.95 -23.87
N MET A 207 -2.20 -22.20 -24.79
CA MET A 207 -3.55 -21.74 -24.66
C MET A 207 -4.47 -22.55 -25.57
N GLN A 208 -5.54 -23.11 -25.00
CA GLN A 208 -6.58 -23.82 -25.76
C GLN A 208 -7.83 -22.97 -25.86
N ALA A 209 -8.29 -22.71 -27.10
CA ALA A 209 -9.57 -22.07 -27.32
C ALA A 209 -10.73 -22.94 -26.79
N THR A 210 -11.65 -22.34 -26.08
CA THR A 210 -12.84 -22.98 -25.52
C THR A 210 -14.09 -22.70 -26.34
N ARG A 211 -14.00 -21.78 -27.32
CA ARG A 211 -15.03 -21.43 -28.28
C ARG A 211 -14.41 -20.83 -29.55
N ASP A 212 -15.19 -20.77 -30.62
CA ASP A 212 -14.73 -20.31 -31.96
C ASP A 212 -14.75 -18.79 -32.11
N SER A 213 -15.51 -18.06 -31.28
CA SER A 213 -15.63 -16.61 -31.36
C SER A 213 -15.02 -15.96 -30.12
N HIS A 214 -14.22 -14.92 -30.36
CA HIS A 214 -13.51 -14.18 -29.33
C HIS A 214 -13.82 -12.69 -29.47
N PRO A 215 -13.80 -11.91 -28.36
CA PRO A 215 -13.96 -10.46 -28.44
C PRO A 215 -12.84 -9.82 -29.26
N ASP A 216 -13.17 -8.82 -30.08
CA ASP A 216 -12.17 -8.03 -30.80
C ASP A 216 -11.29 -7.23 -29.83
N MET A 217 -11.87 -6.86 -28.68
CA MET A 217 -11.18 -6.06 -27.68
C MET A 217 -11.62 -6.36 -26.25
N ILE A 218 -10.65 -6.49 -25.38
CA ILE A 218 -10.79 -6.55 -23.92
C ILE A 218 -10.12 -5.32 -23.35
N MET A 219 -10.82 -4.52 -22.54
CA MET A 219 -10.25 -3.39 -21.83
C MET A 219 -10.33 -3.63 -20.32
N LEU A 220 -9.20 -3.47 -19.64
CA LEU A 220 -9.08 -3.52 -18.18
C LEU A 220 -8.74 -2.14 -17.67
N VAL A 221 -9.61 -1.56 -16.86
CA VAL A 221 -9.40 -0.24 -16.27
C VAL A 221 -9.22 -0.45 -14.78
N PHE A 222 -8.01 -0.21 -14.31
CA PHE A 222 -7.65 -0.22 -12.90
C PHE A 222 -7.85 1.18 -12.34
N GLY A 223 -8.78 1.33 -11.40
CA GLY A 223 -8.89 2.50 -10.55
C GLY A 223 -7.90 2.42 -9.40
N GLU A 224 -7.89 3.43 -8.56
CA GLU A 224 -7.04 3.55 -7.39
C GLU A 224 -7.90 3.99 -6.19
N SER A 225 -7.78 3.28 -5.05
CA SER A 225 -8.33 3.73 -3.76
C SER A 225 -9.84 4.01 -3.72
N PHE A 226 -10.68 3.31 -4.52
CA PHE A 226 -12.12 3.57 -4.59
C PHE A 226 -12.94 2.66 -3.70
N SER A 227 -13.48 3.22 -2.60
CA SER A 227 -14.35 2.50 -1.65
C SER A 227 -15.78 2.38 -2.16
N ARG A 228 -16.34 1.17 -2.07
CA ARG A 228 -17.72 0.87 -2.49
C ARG A 228 -18.77 1.68 -1.74
N SER A 229 -18.51 2.02 -0.47
CA SER A 229 -19.38 2.84 0.39
C SER A 229 -19.64 4.24 -0.14
N HIS A 230 -18.76 4.77 -1.00
CA HIS A 230 -18.88 6.06 -1.66
C HIS A 230 -19.39 5.96 -3.11
N SER A 231 -19.89 4.80 -3.51
CA SER A 231 -20.45 4.59 -4.85
C SER A 231 -21.97 4.58 -4.86
N SER A 232 -22.58 5.49 -5.63
CA SER A 232 -24.03 5.51 -5.84
C SER A 232 -24.56 4.28 -6.58
N LEU A 233 -23.71 3.51 -7.27
CA LEU A 233 -24.07 2.22 -7.84
C LEU A 233 -24.44 1.17 -6.78
N TYR A 234 -23.95 1.34 -5.55
CA TYR A 234 -24.14 0.44 -4.42
C TYR A 234 -25.00 1.05 -3.30
N GLY A 235 -25.71 2.14 -3.60
CA GLY A 235 -26.68 2.72 -2.70
C GLY A 235 -26.17 3.88 -1.84
N TYR A 236 -24.99 4.42 -2.14
CA TYR A 236 -24.56 5.68 -1.53
C TYR A 236 -25.54 6.81 -1.89
N ASP A 237 -25.86 7.66 -0.92
CA ASP A 237 -26.91 8.68 -1.04
C ASP A 237 -26.55 9.84 -1.99
N LYS A 238 -25.27 10.07 -2.21
CA LYS A 238 -24.80 11.11 -3.14
C LYS A 238 -24.59 10.57 -4.55
N PRO A 239 -24.94 11.32 -5.59
CA PRO A 239 -24.83 10.87 -6.98
C PRO A 239 -23.38 10.96 -7.49
N THR A 240 -22.53 10.08 -7.00
CA THR A 240 -21.10 10.02 -7.34
C THR A 240 -20.83 9.28 -8.66
N ASN A 241 -21.74 8.40 -9.12
CA ASN A 241 -21.57 7.63 -10.36
C ASN A 241 -22.76 7.78 -11.33
N PRO A 242 -23.14 9.00 -11.75
CA PRO A 242 -24.35 9.21 -12.57
C PRO A 242 -24.25 8.57 -13.98
N ARG A 243 -23.07 8.54 -14.60
CA ARG A 243 -22.87 8.00 -15.94
C ARG A 243 -22.85 6.48 -15.94
N LEU A 244 -22.14 5.86 -15.01
CA LEU A 244 -22.14 4.41 -14.84
C LEU A 244 -23.52 3.91 -14.43
N THR A 245 -24.27 4.68 -13.63
CA THR A 245 -25.68 4.40 -13.33
C THR A 245 -26.53 4.38 -14.61
N ALA A 246 -26.38 5.35 -15.49
CA ALA A 246 -27.09 5.38 -16.78
C ALA A 246 -26.73 4.18 -17.68
N LEU A 247 -25.46 3.75 -17.70
CA LEU A 247 -25.04 2.55 -18.42
C LEU A 247 -25.64 1.27 -17.82
N ARG A 248 -25.72 1.18 -16.49
CA ARG A 248 -26.41 0.07 -15.80
C ARG A 248 -27.88 0.04 -16.18
N ASP A 249 -28.57 1.16 -16.10
CA ASP A 249 -30.00 1.27 -16.33
C ASP A 249 -30.37 1.00 -17.82
N SER A 250 -29.44 1.25 -18.75
CA SER A 250 -29.56 0.87 -20.16
C SER A 250 -29.17 -0.58 -20.47
N GLY A 251 -28.77 -1.38 -19.47
CA GLY A 251 -28.37 -2.78 -19.63
C GLY A 251 -27.00 -3.00 -20.28
N GLN A 252 -26.19 -1.95 -20.37
CA GLN A 252 -24.82 -2.03 -20.90
C GLN A 252 -23.78 -2.34 -19.84
N LEU A 253 -24.12 -2.17 -18.55
CA LEU A 253 -23.22 -2.36 -17.42
C LEU A 253 -23.75 -3.42 -16.46
N ILE A 254 -22.94 -4.41 -16.15
CA ILE A 254 -23.17 -5.40 -15.10
C ILE A 254 -22.42 -4.93 -13.85
N VAL A 255 -23.11 -4.85 -12.71
CA VAL A 255 -22.53 -4.45 -11.42
C VAL A 255 -22.40 -5.68 -10.54
N PHE A 256 -21.19 -6.04 -10.15
CA PHE A 256 -20.92 -7.12 -9.21
C PHE A 256 -21.23 -6.66 -7.79
N GLN A 257 -22.07 -7.41 -7.07
CA GLN A 257 -22.66 -6.96 -5.82
C GLN A 257 -21.72 -7.08 -4.60
N GLN A 258 -20.88 -8.10 -4.59
CA GLN A 258 -20.03 -8.44 -3.45
C GLN A 258 -18.61 -8.74 -3.95
N VAL A 259 -17.79 -7.68 -4.01
CA VAL A 259 -16.40 -7.82 -4.46
C VAL A 259 -15.45 -7.43 -3.34
N THR A 260 -14.44 -8.27 -3.17
CA THR A 260 -13.35 -8.07 -2.23
C THR A 260 -12.06 -7.86 -3.00
N ALA A 261 -11.34 -6.79 -2.72
CA ALA A 261 -9.99 -6.58 -3.26
C ALA A 261 -9.02 -7.64 -2.75
N ALA A 262 -8.12 -8.07 -3.59
CA ALA A 262 -7.10 -9.07 -3.29
C ALA A 262 -6.18 -8.65 -2.12
N ASP A 263 -5.94 -7.35 -2.00
CA ASP A 263 -5.18 -6.75 -0.89
C ASP A 263 -5.69 -5.32 -0.62
N THR A 264 -5.12 -4.66 0.37
CA THR A 264 -5.45 -3.29 0.78
C THR A 264 -4.39 -2.26 0.33
N HIS A 265 -3.40 -2.69 -0.46
CA HIS A 265 -2.30 -1.89 -0.98
C HIS A 265 -2.02 -2.25 -2.43
N THR A 266 -1.74 -1.26 -3.25
CA THR A 266 -1.56 -1.36 -4.70
C THR A 266 -0.59 -2.46 -5.12
N SER A 267 0.65 -2.46 -4.62
CA SER A 267 1.67 -3.44 -5.01
C SER A 267 1.25 -4.89 -4.75
N GLU A 268 0.67 -5.17 -3.57
CA GLU A 268 0.23 -6.52 -3.21
C GLU A 268 -1.03 -6.94 -3.97
N ALA A 269 -1.97 -6.00 -4.18
CA ALA A 269 -3.16 -6.23 -4.98
C ALA A 269 -2.79 -6.59 -6.44
N PHE A 270 -1.90 -5.81 -7.07
CA PHE A 270 -1.45 -6.07 -8.45
C PHE A 270 -0.76 -7.42 -8.60
N LYS A 271 0.13 -7.83 -7.68
CA LYS A 271 0.76 -9.16 -7.69
C LYS A 271 -0.29 -10.27 -7.78
N ARG A 272 -1.40 -10.12 -7.05
CA ARG A 272 -2.44 -11.15 -6.91
C ARG A 272 -3.39 -11.19 -8.08
N PHE A 273 -3.87 -10.06 -8.59
CA PHE A 273 -4.85 -10.07 -9.67
C PHE A 273 -4.23 -9.99 -11.09
N MET A 274 -2.97 -9.59 -11.22
CA MET A 274 -2.27 -9.58 -12.51
C MET A 274 -1.53 -10.88 -12.82
N SER A 275 -1.56 -11.84 -11.90
CA SER A 275 -0.93 -13.15 -12.08
C SER A 275 -1.70 -14.25 -11.36
N THR A 276 -1.31 -15.50 -11.54
CA THR A 276 -1.87 -16.64 -10.80
C THR A 276 -1.39 -16.72 -9.35
N TYR A 277 -0.59 -15.77 -8.89
CA TYR A 277 -0.03 -15.75 -7.54
C TYR A 277 -1.09 -15.78 -6.42
N GLY A 278 -2.18 -15.02 -6.58
CA GLY A 278 -3.30 -15.05 -5.63
C GLY A 278 -3.95 -16.43 -5.54
N ALA A 279 -4.25 -17.04 -6.69
CA ALA A 279 -4.82 -18.38 -6.76
C ALA A 279 -3.87 -19.44 -6.18
N ASP A 280 -2.56 -19.34 -6.46
CA ASP A 280 -1.56 -20.27 -5.93
C ASP A 280 -1.42 -20.15 -4.41
N LEU A 281 -1.51 -18.94 -3.83
CA LEU A 281 -1.52 -18.74 -2.37
C LEU A 281 -2.77 -19.32 -1.71
N SER A 282 -3.93 -19.21 -2.35
CA SER A 282 -5.18 -19.74 -1.80
C SER A 282 -5.25 -21.25 -1.80
N HIS A 283 -4.53 -21.93 -2.71
CA HIS A 283 -4.51 -23.39 -2.87
C HIS A 283 -3.29 -24.05 -2.22
N ASN A 284 -2.16 -23.36 -2.10
CA ASN A 284 -0.94 -23.88 -1.47
C ASN A 284 -0.77 -23.31 -0.06
N LEU A 285 -1.23 -24.06 0.94
CA LEU A 285 -0.92 -23.83 2.35
C LEU A 285 0.56 -24.11 2.72
N SER A 286 1.43 -24.31 1.75
CA SER A 286 2.87 -24.48 1.99
C SER A 286 3.54 -23.10 2.10
N ASN A 287 4.12 -22.84 3.26
CA ASN A 287 4.84 -21.64 3.67
C ASN A 287 6.13 -21.35 2.88
N ASP A 288 6.21 -21.70 1.62
CA ASP A 288 7.41 -21.51 0.83
C ASP A 288 7.32 -20.17 0.07
N SER A 289 7.98 -19.21 0.65
CA SER A 289 8.46 -17.91 0.14
C SER A 289 7.41 -16.92 -0.37
N PRO A 290 7.13 -15.82 0.35
CA PRO A 290 6.18 -14.78 -0.07
C PRO A 290 6.66 -13.90 -1.23
N ASP A 291 7.82 -14.17 -1.83
CA ASP A 291 8.44 -13.30 -2.83
C ASP A 291 8.44 -13.84 -4.27
N ASP A 292 7.82 -15.01 -4.55
CA ASP A 292 7.94 -15.67 -5.85
C ASP A 292 6.81 -15.35 -6.85
N TRP A 293 6.05 -14.26 -6.65
CA TRP A 293 4.98 -13.84 -7.57
C TRP A 293 5.42 -13.67 -9.03
N PHE A 294 6.69 -13.32 -9.25
CA PHE A 294 7.27 -13.13 -10.57
C PHE A 294 7.51 -14.45 -11.33
N THR A 295 7.44 -15.59 -10.65
CA THR A 295 7.49 -16.93 -11.29
C THR A 295 6.10 -17.46 -11.68
N CYS A 296 5.03 -16.69 -11.41
CA CYS A 296 3.66 -17.06 -11.75
C CYS A 296 3.28 -16.59 -13.15
N LEU A 297 2.29 -17.27 -13.77
CA LEU A 297 1.72 -16.83 -15.04
C LEU A 297 1.07 -15.45 -14.89
N THR A 298 1.37 -14.53 -15.81
CA THR A 298 0.84 -13.16 -15.79
C THR A 298 -0.30 -12.95 -16.79
N LEU A 299 -1.18 -12.00 -16.53
CA LEU A 299 -2.27 -11.65 -17.44
C LEU A 299 -1.79 -11.18 -18.82
N PRO A 300 -0.78 -10.28 -18.94
CA PRO A 300 -0.23 -9.93 -20.26
C PRO A 300 0.23 -11.16 -21.05
N GLU A 301 0.98 -12.07 -20.40
CA GLU A 301 1.49 -13.30 -21.02
C GLU A 301 0.35 -14.21 -21.50
N MET A 302 -0.67 -14.46 -20.66
CA MET A 302 -1.82 -15.29 -21.03
C MET A 302 -2.59 -14.71 -22.23
N LEU A 303 -2.80 -13.39 -22.24
CA LEU A 303 -3.52 -12.74 -23.35
C LEU A 303 -2.70 -12.71 -24.63
N GLN A 304 -1.38 -12.49 -24.56
CA GLN A 304 -0.48 -12.58 -25.72
C GLN A 304 -0.46 -13.99 -26.32
N CYS A 305 -0.33 -15.02 -25.47
CA CYS A 305 -0.42 -16.43 -25.89
C CYS A 305 -1.80 -16.81 -26.45
N SER A 306 -2.85 -16.04 -26.09
CA SER A 306 -4.19 -16.16 -26.68
C SER A 306 -4.37 -15.36 -27.98
N GLY A 307 -3.31 -14.72 -28.49
CA GLY A 307 -3.33 -13.97 -29.76
C GLY A 307 -3.73 -12.51 -29.64
N TYR A 308 -3.88 -11.97 -28.44
CA TYR A 308 -4.15 -10.54 -28.23
C TYR A 308 -2.84 -9.74 -28.28
N HIS A 309 -2.87 -8.60 -28.96
CA HIS A 309 -1.87 -7.56 -28.77
C HIS A 309 -2.18 -6.78 -27.51
N THR A 310 -1.20 -6.59 -26.67
CA THR A 310 -1.36 -5.97 -25.35
C THR A 310 -0.85 -4.53 -25.35
N ALA A 311 -1.63 -3.61 -24.77
CA ALA A 311 -1.24 -2.21 -24.63
C ALA A 311 -1.51 -1.71 -23.20
N TRP A 312 -0.52 -1.01 -22.62
CA TRP A 312 -0.62 -0.48 -21.27
C TRP A 312 -0.55 1.04 -21.27
N PHE A 313 -1.50 1.67 -20.59
CA PHE A 313 -1.58 3.12 -20.39
C PHE A 313 -1.67 3.40 -18.90
N SER A 314 -0.74 4.19 -18.34
CA SER A 314 -0.73 4.54 -16.92
C SER A 314 -0.62 6.05 -16.71
N ASN A 315 -1.44 6.57 -15.78
CA ASN A 315 -1.32 7.92 -15.24
C ASN A 315 -0.45 7.96 -13.97
N GLN A 316 -0.06 6.81 -13.46
CA GLN A 316 0.91 6.70 -12.37
C GLN A 316 2.33 6.66 -12.94
N ALA A 317 3.34 6.95 -12.11
CA ALA A 317 4.72 7.03 -12.55
C ALA A 317 5.27 5.68 -13.03
N ARG A 318 6.25 5.74 -13.94
CA ARG A 318 6.96 4.53 -14.40
C ARG A 318 7.97 4.03 -13.38
N THR A 319 8.52 4.93 -12.57
CA THR A 319 9.56 4.65 -11.59
C THR A 319 9.12 5.18 -10.24
N GLY A 320 9.11 4.33 -9.27
CA GLY A 320 8.76 4.57 -7.88
C GLY A 320 8.71 3.22 -7.19
N TRP A 321 8.83 3.19 -5.89
CA TRP A 321 8.84 1.92 -5.17
C TRP A 321 7.51 1.16 -5.31
N HIS A 322 6.37 1.86 -5.20
CA HIS A 322 5.04 1.29 -5.41
C HIS A 322 4.76 1.01 -6.87
N ASP A 323 5.26 1.86 -7.77
CA ASP A 323 5.06 1.78 -9.20
C ASP A 323 5.87 0.64 -9.85
N ASN A 324 6.93 0.16 -9.19
CA ASN A 324 7.80 -0.86 -9.76
C ASN A 324 7.07 -2.17 -10.06
N VAL A 325 6.12 -2.59 -9.24
CA VAL A 325 5.32 -3.79 -9.48
C VAL A 325 4.42 -3.60 -10.68
N THR A 326 3.67 -2.49 -10.74
CA THR A 326 2.77 -2.17 -11.85
C THR A 326 3.55 -1.98 -13.16
N ALA A 327 4.71 -1.29 -13.11
CA ALA A 327 5.60 -1.12 -14.24
C ALA A 327 6.21 -2.44 -14.72
N SER A 328 6.47 -3.40 -13.84
CA SER A 328 6.95 -4.73 -14.22
C SER A 328 5.93 -5.46 -15.11
N PHE A 329 4.63 -5.40 -14.76
CA PHE A 329 3.55 -5.94 -15.61
C PHE A 329 3.39 -5.14 -16.91
N ALA A 330 3.46 -3.81 -16.84
CA ALA A 330 3.38 -2.95 -18.01
C ALA A 330 4.46 -3.26 -19.04
N ASN A 331 5.70 -3.52 -18.59
CA ASN A 331 6.83 -3.83 -19.46
C ASN A 331 6.68 -5.17 -20.20
N LEU A 332 5.75 -6.03 -19.82
CA LEU A 332 5.40 -7.26 -20.58
C LEU A 332 4.49 -6.97 -21.77
N CYS A 333 3.82 -5.80 -21.79
CA CYS A 333 2.90 -5.47 -22.87
C CYS A 333 3.64 -5.03 -24.15
N ASP A 334 3.04 -5.29 -25.31
CA ASP A 334 3.61 -4.94 -26.63
C ASP A 334 3.72 -3.43 -26.84
N SER A 335 2.84 -2.66 -26.20
CA SER A 335 2.83 -1.19 -26.27
C SER A 335 2.65 -0.62 -24.87
N VAL A 336 3.48 0.36 -24.48
CA VAL A 336 3.45 0.93 -23.13
C VAL A 336 3.54 2.46 -23.21
N LEU A 337 2.66 3.12 -22.46
CA LEU A 337 2.66 4.57 -22.29
C LEU A 337 2.41 4.94 -20.84
N PHE A 338 3.32 5.72 -20.28
CA PHE A 338 3.17 6.39 -18.98
C PHE A 338 3.05 7.89 -19.21
N THR A 339 2.11 8.56 -18.56
CA THR A 339 1.96 10.02 -18.66
C THR A 339 3.00 10.76 -17.81
N SER A 340 3.52 10.12 -16.76
CA SER A 340 4.66 10.57 -15.95
C SER A 340 5.84 9.60 -16.11
N VAL A 341 7.04 10.14 -16.38
CA VAL A 341 8.23 9.31 -16.66
C VAL A 341 9.14 9.18 -15.45
N THR A 342 9.12 10.14 -14.55
CA THR A 342 9.97 10.14 -13.34
C THR A 342 9.21 10.76 -12.19
N GLY A 343 9.25 10.13 -11.02
CA GLY A 343 8.85 10.75 -9.76
C GLY A 343 9.84 11.82 -9.26
N GLU A 344 10.71 12.37 -10.12
CA GLU A 344 11.64 13.45 -9.79
C GLU A 344 11.21 14.74 -10.48
N GLY A 345 10.55 15.61 -9.71
CA GLY A 345 10.49 17.06 -9.93
C GLY A 345 9.73 17.54 -11.15
N GLU A 346 8.47 17.63 -11.00
CA GLU A 346 7.48 18.64 -11.38
C GLU A 346 6.11 18.05 -11.11
N GLN A 347 5.27 18.79 -10.39
CA GLN A 347 3.89 18.49 -10.05
C GLN A 347 3.12 17.80 -11.18
N ASP A 348 3.12 16.51 -11.27
CA ASP A 348 2.34 15.74 -12.23
C ASP A 348 1.29 14.82 -11.58
N SER A 349 0.68 15.26 -10.49
CA SER A 349 -0.62 14.76 -10.06
C SER A 349 -1.73 15.25 -11.02
N ARG A 350 -1.58 14.94 -12.30
CA ARG A 350 -2.55 15.36 -13.31
C ARG A 350 -3.80 14.52 -13.22
N PRO A 351 -4.99 15.13 -13.26
CA PRO A 351 -6.23 14.36 -13.37
C PRO A 351 -6.23 13.42 -14.59
N ASP A 352 -6.87 12.27 -14.46
CA ASP A 352 -6.88 11.17 -15.45
C ASP A 352 -7.35 11.54 -16.87
N GLY A 353 -7.86 12.75 -17.06
CA GLY A 353 -8.22 13.27 -18.39
C GLY A 353 -7.07 13.32 -19.40
N ILE A 354 -5.82 13.41 -18.92
CA ILE A 354 -4.65 13.36 -19.81
C ILE A 354 -4.48 11.95 -20.37
N LEU A 355 -4.60 10.94 -19.53
CA LEU A 355 -4.50 9.54 -19.93
C LEU A 355 -5.63 9.16 -20.90
N LEU A 356 -6.85 9.62 -20.63
CA LEU A 356 -8.00 9.41 -21.49
C LEU A 356 -7.72 9.89 -22.93
N SER A 357 -7.09 11.05 -23.10
CA SER A 357 -6.75 11.58 -24.43
C SER A 357 -5.74 10.67 -25.17
N CYS A 358 -4.79 10.08 -24.45
CA CYS A 358 -3.84 9.12 -25.02
C CYS A 358 -4.54 7.83 -25.46
N VAL A 359 -5.42 7.29 -24.62
CA VAL A 359 -6.21 6.10 -24.94
C VAL A 359 -7.15 6.36 -26.14
N GLU A 360 -7.87 7.48 -26.16
CA GLU A 360 -8.73 7.86 -27.28
C GLU A 360 -7.95 7.95 -28.61
N LYS A 361 -6.75 8.49 -28.58
CA LYS A 361 -5.87 8.55 -29.76
C LYS A 361 -5.48 7.15 -30.23
N TYR A 362 -5.00 6.31 -29.33
CA TYR A 362 -4.64 4.92 -29.62
C TYR A 362 -5.81 4.15 -30.21
N MET A 363 -6.99 4.26 -29.61
CA MET A 363 -8.21 3.60 -30.07
C MET A 363 -8.61 4.01 -31.49
N LYS A 364 -8.45 5.31 -31.85
CA LYS A 364 -8.71 5.81 -33.20
C LYS A 364 -7.70 5.26 -34.20
N GLU A 365 -6.41 5.24 -33.87
CA GLU A 365 -5.34 4.72 -34.72
C GLU A 365 -5.50 3.22 -34.97
N THR A 366 -5.85 2.45 -33.94
CA THR A 366 -6.10 1.00 -34.04
C THR A 366 -7.33 0.69 -34.89
N VAL A 367 -8.41 1.50 -34.78
CA VAL A 367 -9.58 1.39 -35.68
C VAL A 367 -9.20 1.67 -37.13
N TYR A 368 -8.37 2.69 -37.36
CA TYR A 368 -7.93 3.04 -38.71
C TYR A 368 -7.08 1.92 -39.32
N SER A 369 -6.12 1.40 -38.57
CA SER A 369 -5.23 0.32 -39.03
C SER A 369 -6.01 -0.98 -39.33
N SER A 370 -6.99 -1.35 -38.51
CA SER A 370 -7.81 -2.55 -38.71
C SER A 370 -8.74 -2.48 -39.92
N ARG A 371 -9.04 -1.27 -40.43
CA ARG A 371 -9.77 -1.09 -41.68
C ARG A 371 -8.92 -1.30 -42.94
N LEU A 372 -7.59 -1.19 -42.79
CA LEU A 372 -6.64 -1.32 -43.90
C LEU A 372 -6.04 -2.73 -44.02
N THR A 373 -6.18 -3.57 -42.99
CA THR A 373 -5.64 -4.93 -42.95
C THR A 373 -6.77 -5.96 -43.03
N VAL A 374 -6.53 -7.07 -43.73
CA VAL A 374 -7.49 -8.18 -43.85
C VAL A 374 -7.65 -8.92 -42.53
N ASP A 375 -6.60 -8.98 -41.72
CA ASP A 375 -6.58 -9.60 -40.39
C ASP A 375 -6.89 -8.57 -39.32
N LYS A 376 -8.05 -8.69 -38.68
CA LYS A 376 -8.41 -7.90 -37.51
C LYS A 376 -7.61 -8.40 -36.32
N ARG A 377 -6.63 -7.60 -35.89
CA ARG A 377 -5.87 -7.88 -34.68
C ARG A 377 -6.77 -7.73 -33.45
N GLN A 378 -6.77 -8.72 -32.57
CA GLN A 378 -7.41 -8.65 -31.26
C GLN A 378 -6.56 -7.81 -30.32
N GLU A 379 -7.19 -7.00 -29.47
CA GLU A 379 -6.51 -6.06 -28.58
C GLU A 379 -6.90 -6.28 -27.13
N ALA A 380 -5.92 -6.28 -26.24
CA ALA A 380 -6.11 -6.21 -24.80
C ALA A 380 -5.47 -4.92 -24.26
N VAL A 381 -6.29 -4.01 -23.75
CA VAL A 381 -5.88 -2.68 -23.32
C VAL A 381 -5.99 -2.57 -21.81
N PHE A 382 -4.88 -2.31 -21.15
CA PHE A 382 -4.80 -2.04 -19.72
C PHE A 382 -4.70 -0.53 -19.51
N VAL A 383 -5.57 0.01 -18.67
CA VAL A 383 -5.60 1.45 -18.33
C VAL A 383 -5.51 1.60 -16.83
N HIS A 384 -4.43 2.19 -16.34
CA HIS A 384 -4.17 2.39 -14.92
C HIS A 384 -4.33 3.86 -14.55
N LEU A 385 -5.39 4.13 -13.79
CA LEU A 385 -5.81 5.48 -13.38
C LEU A 385 -5.12 5.90 -12.07
N MET A 386 -5.06 7.21 -11.83
CA MET A 386 -4.73 7.78 -10.52
C MET A 386 -5.94 7.75 -9.57
N GLY A 387 -7.14 7.70 -10.12
CA GLY A 387 -8.39 7.47 -9.41
C GLY A 387 -8.61 8.38 -8.21
N GLN A 388 -8.86 7.77 -7.04
CA GLN A 388 -9.11 8.43 -5.77
C GLN A 388 -7.91 8.34 -4.81
N HIS A 389 -6.69 8.25 -5.34
CA HIS A 389 -5.47 8.28 -4.52
C HIS A 389 -5.46 9.48 -3.56
N VAL A 390 -4.82 9.36 -2.42
CA VAL A 390 -4.73 10.41 -1.38
C VAL A 390 -4.36 11.78 -1.98
N ASN A 391 -4.67 12.84 -1.24
CA ASN A 391 -4.77 14.21 -1.74
C ASN A 391 -5.90 14.37 -2.79
N PHE A 392 -7.10 13.95 -2.39
CA PHE A 392 -8.28 13.85 -3.25
C PHE A 392 -8.57 15.12 -4.04
N ARG A 393 -8.19 16.28 -3.51
CA ARG A 393 -8.40 17.60 -4.16
C ARG A 393 -7.65 17.70 -5.49
N GLU A 394 -6.52 17.05 -5.64
CA GLU A 394 -5.70 17.05 -6.86
C GLU A 394 -6.19 16.05 -7.91
N ARG A 395 -7.14 15.17 -7.57
CA ARG A 395 -7.61 14.08 -8.46
C ARG A 395 -8.66 14.52 -9.46
N TYR A 396 -9.20 15.76 -9.36
CA TYR A 396 -10.25 16.24 -10.26
C TYR A 396 -10.05 17.72 -10.62
N PRO A 397 -10.44 18.14 -11.85
CA PRO A 397 -10.44 19.55 -12.23
C PRO A 397 -11.59 20.28 -11.56
N SER A 398 -11.45 21.62 -11.40
CA SER A 398 -12.43 22.47 -10.72
C SER A 398 -13.86 22.38 -11.27
N ALA A 399 -14.04 21.98 -12.52
CA ALA A 399 -15.36 21.73 -13.12
C ALA A 399 -16.13 20.58 -12.44
N TYR A 400 -15.46 19.72 -11.69
CA TYR A 400 -16.04 18.61 -10.93
C TYR A 400 -16.13 18.89 -9.43
N ASP A 401 -15.81 20.10 -8.98
CA ASP A 401 -15.89 20.52 -7.59
C ASP A 401 -17.36 20.80 -7.17
N ARG A 402 -18.17 19.74 -7.20
CA ARG A 402 -19.61 19.76 -6.99
C ARG A 402 -20.02 19.66 -5.55
N PHE A 403 -19.47 18.66 -4.84
CA PHE A 403 -19.76 18.41 -3.42
C PHE A 403 -18.94 19.38 -2.56
N LYS A 404 -19.57 19.90 -1.49
CA LYS A 404 -18.98 20.86 -0.57
C LYS A 404 -19.13 20.36 0.86
N GLU A 405 -18.34 20.87 1.77
CA GLU A 405 -18.44 20.57 3.20
C GLU A 405 -19.87 20.69 3.77
N ALA A 406 -20.63 21.68 3.26
CA ALA A 406 -22.03 21.90 3.66
C ALA A 406 -22.97 20.73 3.27
N ASP A 407 -22.58 19.88 2.33
CA ASP A 407 -23.35 18.69 1.92
C ASP A 407 -23.22 17.52 2.92
N TYR A 408 -22.39 17.68 3.97
CA TYR A 408 -22.12 16.67 5.00
C TYR A 408 -22.45 17.18 6.42
N PRO A 409 -23.66 17.69 6.67
CA PRO A 409 -24.01 18.32 7.95
C PRO A 409 -23.93 17.34 9.15
N ASP A 410 -24.15 16.07 8.90
CA ASP A 410 -24.15 15.00 9.93
C ASP A 410 -22.75 14.45 10.24
N ARG A 411 -21.71 14.98 9.57
CA ARG A 411 -20.32 14.57 9.78
C ARG A 411 -19.56 15.59 10.62
N LEU A 412 -18.49 15.13 11.29
CA LEU A 412 -17.60 16.03 12.02
C LEU A 412 -17.01 17.08 11.08
N GLU A 413 -16.77 18.29 11.56
CA GLU A 413 -16.20 19.39 10.77
C GLU A 413 -14.87 18.97 10.13
N SER A 414 -14.02 18.24 10.86
CA SER A 414 -12.74 17.73 10.39
C SER A 414 -12.83 16.69 9.26
N GLN A 415 -14.00 16.07 9.04
CA GLN A 415 -14.21 15.03 8.02
C GLN A 415 -14.77 15.60 6.71
N ARG A 416 -15.40 16.79 6.75
CA ARG A 416 -16.25 17.28 5.66
C ARG A 416 -15.48 17.60 4.39
N GLU A 417 -14.28 18.16 4.53
CA GLU A 417 -13.43 18.47 3.39
C GLU A 417 -12.97 17.20 2.66
N ASP A 418 -12.49 16.19 3.41
CA ASP A 418 -12.06 14.91 2.84
C ASP A 418 -13.21 14.22 2.13
N LEU A 419 -14.39 14.14 2.75
CA LEU A 419 -15.58 13.53 2.16
C LEU A 419 -16.01 14.26 0.88
N ALA A 420 -16.02 15.59 0.89
CA ALA A 420 -16.40 16.39 -0.27
C ALA A 420 -15.42 16.22 -1.43
N THR A 421 -14.12 16.25 -1.15
CA THR A 421 -13.07 16.11 -2.17
C THR A 421 -12.99 14.68 -2.70
N TYR A 422 -13.17 13.67 -1.85
CA TYR A 422 -13.25 12.27 -2.27
C TYR A 422 -14.44 11.99 -3.18
N ASP A 423 -15.63 12.50 -2.84
CA ASP A 423 -16.83 12.32 -3.65
C ASP A 423 -16.72 13.10 -4.99
N ASN A 424 -16.03 14.23 -5.02
CA ASN A 424 -15.72 14.95 -6.26
C ASN A 424 -14.72 14.16 -7.14
N ALA A 425 -13.70 13.55 -6.55
CA ALA A 425 -12.78 12.66 -7.26
C ALA A 425 -13.53 11.45 -7.84
N THR A 426 -14.47 10.88 -7.07
CA THR A 426 -15.32 9.77 -7.52
C THR A 426 -16.24 10.18 -8.67
N LEU A 427 -16.83 11.37 -8.62
CA LEU A 427 -17.65 11.93 -9.70
C LEU A 427 -16.84 12.15 -10.98
N TYR A 428 -15.59 12.57 -10.85
CA TYR A 428 -14.70 12.72 -12.00
C TYR A 428 -14.28 11.38 -12.58
N ASN A 429 -13.92 10.42 -11.72
CA ASN A 429 -13.59 9.06 -12.12
C ASN A 429 -14.75 8.39 -12.90
N ASP A 430 -16.02 8.57 -12.46
CA ASP A 430 -17.21 8.15 -13.20
C ASP A 430 -17.22 8.67 -14.65
N ALA A 431 -16.84 9.94 -14.84
CA ALA A 431 -16.77 10.55 -16.16
C ALA A 431 -15.66 9.96 -17.03
N ILE A 432 -14.49 9.71 -16.45
CA ILE A 432 -13.35 9.11 -17.15
C ILE A 432 -13.67 7.69 -17.58
N VAL A 433 -14.15 6.84 -16.66
CA VAL A 433 -14.48 5.44 -16.94
C VAL A 433 -15.58 5.31 -18.00
N ALA A 434 -16.65 6.10 -17.88
CA ALA A 434 -17.70 6.11 -18.89
C ALA A 434 -17.20 6.54 -20.29
N ARG A 435 -16.27 7.48 -20.37
CA ARG A 435 -15.65 7.88 -21.64
C ARG A 435 -14.71 6.82 -22.20
N LEU A 436 -13.94 6.14 -21.36
CA LEU A 436 -13.13 4.98 -21.77
C LEU A 436 -14.03 3.90 -22.39
N PHE A 437 -15.13 3.56 -21.74
CA PHE A 437 -16.10 2.59 -22.27
C PHE A 437 -16.72 3.03 -23.60
N ALA A 438 -17.01 4.31 -23.76
CA ALA A 438 -17.54 4.84 -25.00
C ALA A 438 -16.60 4.68 -26.21
N THR A 439 -15.28 4.53 -25.99
CA THR A 439 -14.33 4.28 -27.08
C THR A 439 -14.51 2.90 -27.74
N LEU A 440 -15.23 1.99 -27.08
CA LEU A 440 -15.42 0.60 -27.49
C LEU A 440 -16.67 0.37 -28.36
N LYS A 441 -17.58 1.35 -28.45
CA LYS A 441 -18.96 1.18 -28.96
C LYS A 441 -19.08 0.51 -30.31
N ASP A 442 -18.12 0.70 -31.22
CA ASP A 442 -18.15 0.22 -32.61
C ASP A 442 -17.41 -1.13 -32.79
N ARG A 443 -17.14 -1.85 -31.70
CA ARG A 443 -16.41 -3.13 -31.70
C ARG A 443 -17.18 -4.22 -30.95
N CYS A 444 -16.85 -5.47 -31.22
CA CYS A 444 -17.22 -6.59 -30.35
C CYS A 444 -16.29 -6.55 -29.12
N ALA A 445 -16.66 -5.81 -28.08
CA ALA A 445 -15.78 -5.47 -26.98
C ALA A 445 -16.42 -5.58 -25.61
N ILE A 446 -15.58 -5.84 -24.63
CA ILE A 446 -15.91 -5.89 -23.20
C ILE A 446 -14.87 -5.08 -22.43
N ALA A 447 -15.32 -4.38 -21.40
CA ALA A 447 -14.42 -3.70 -20.47
C ALA A 447 -14.76 -4.03 -19.02
N ILE A 448 -13.74 -4.14 -18.19
CA ILE A 448 -13.85 -4.32 -16.74
C ILE A 448 -13.24 -3.09 -16.08
N TYR A 449 -13.94 -2.51 -15.11
CA TYR A 449 -13.41 -1.48 -14.23
C TYR A 449 -13.56 -1.90 -12.78
N PHE A 450 -12.47 -1.79 -12.03
CA PHE A 450 -12.40 -1.93 -10.59
C PHE A 450 -11.16 -1.20 -10.06
N PRO A 451 -11.17 -0.69 -8.83
CA PRO A 451 -9.97 -0.19 -8.19
C PRO A 451 -9.14 -1.36 -7.64
N ASP A 452 -7.86 -1.15 -7.48
CA ASP A 452 -6.95 -2.10 -6.86
C ASP A 452 -7.30 -2.40 -5.40
N HIS A 453 -7.69 -1.36 -4.64
CA HIS A 453 -8.25 -1.42 -3.29
C HIS A 453 -9.17 -0.21 -3.03
N GLY A 454 -9.80 -0.18 -1.88
CA GLY A 454 -10.50 0.98 -1.34
C GLY A 454 -9.68 1.68 -0.26
N LEU A 455 -10.30 2.65 0.41
CA LEU A 455 -9.80 3.32 1.60
C LEU A 455 -10.77 3.14 2.76
N ASP A 456 -10.26 3.26 3.97
CA ASP A 456 -11.07 3.48 5.16
C ASP A 456 -11.35 4.99 5.31
N ILE A 457 -12.55 5.39 4.90
CA ILE A 457 -12.96 6.80 4.91
C ILE A 457 -13.92 7.00 6.09
N TYR A 458 -13.36 7.07 7.29
CA TYR A 458 -14.10 7.23 8.54
C TYR A 458 -15.10 6.11 8.83
N GLU A 459 -14.91 4.91 8.27
CA GLU A 459 -15.78 3.76 8.51
C GLU A 459 -15.41 3.01 9.79
N SER A 460 -14.11 2.80 10.03
CA SER A 460 -13.65 2.07 11.21
C SER A 460 -13.50 2.97 12.44
N SER A 461 -13.20 4.25 12.24
CA SER A 461 -13.02 5.25 13.30
C SER A 461 -13.35 6.65 12.77
N PRO A 462 -13.97 7.52 13.61
CA PRO A 462 -14.26 8.91 13.21
C PRO A 462 -13.03 9.77 12.87
N ASP A 463 -11.86 9.36 13.33
CA ASP A 463 -10.61 10.13 13.19
C ASP A 463 -9.65 9.49 12.17
N TYR A 464 -10.10 8.48 11.39
CA TYR A 464 -9.24 7.76 10.47
C TYR A 464 -9.75 7.83 9.03
N CYS A 465 -8.93 8.40 8.14
CA CYS A 465 -9.16 8.44 6.69
C CYS A 465 -7.83 8.16 5.99
N SER A 466 -7.62 6.90 5.54
CA SER A 466 -6.37 6.47 4.89
C SER A 466 -6.52 5.04 4.34
N HIS A 467 -5.40 4.45 3.90
CA HIS A 467 -5.27 3.01 3.63
C HIS A 467 -5.66 2.18 4.86
N ALA A 468 -5.89 0.89 4.67
CA ALA A 468 -6.29 0.02 5.78
C ALA A 468 -5.30 0.07 6.94
N ASN A 469 -5.84 0.28 8.14
CA ASN A 469 -5.11 -0.05 9.36
C ASN A 469 -5.14 -1.56 9.54
N THR A 470 -4.03 -2.24 9.21
CA THR A 470 -3.92 -3.71 9.25
C THR A 470 -4.14 -4.31 10.63
N SER A 471 -4.04 -3.51 11.68
CA SER A 471 -4.34 -3.91 13.06
C SER A 471 -5.81 -3.75 13.43
N ASN A 472 -6.64 -3.19 12.55
CA ASN A 472 -8.07 -3.00 12.75
C ASN A 472 -8.84 -3.73 11.64
N GLN A 473 -9.50 -4.84 11.99
CA GLN A 473 -10.25 -5.65 11.03
C GLN A 473 -11.34 -4.85 10.30
N ALA A 474 -12.01 -3.91 10.97
CA ALA A 474 -13.03 -3.07 10.34
C ALA A 474 -12.43 -2.14 9.27
N SER A 475 -11.21 -1.63 9.50
CA SER A 475 -10.46 -0.83 8.54
C SER A 475 -10.04 -1.64 7.32
N VAL A 476 -9.56 -2.88 7.55
CA VAL A 476 -9.22 -3.82 6.46
C VAL A 476 -10.46 -4.13 5.62
N GLU A 477 -11.59 -4.43 6.24
CA GLU A 477 -12.85 -4.71 5.54
C GLU A 477 -13.36 -3.49 4.76
N ALA A 478 -13.21 -2.27 5.29
CA ALA A 478 -13.57 -1.05 4.58
C ALA A 478 -12.75 -0.87 3.30
N ALA A 479 -11.43 -1.04 3.41
CA ALA A 479 -10.50 -0.91 2.28
C ALA A 479 -10.60 -2.07 1.26
N GLN A 480 -11.08 -3.25 1.67
CA GLN A 480 -11.27 -4.37 0.74
C GLN A 480 -12.60 -4.33 -0.01
N ARG A 481 -13.61 -3.59 0.48
CA ARG A 481 -14.92 -3.48 -0.20
C ARG A 481 -14.86 -2.49 -1.35
N ILE A 482 -14.75 -3.00 -2.56
CA ILE A 482 -14.57 -2.20 -3.78
C ILE A 482 -15.75 -2.34 -4.76
N PRO A 483 -15.99 -1.34 -5.63
CA PRO A 483 -16.85 -1.50 -6.80
C PRO A 483 -16.16 -2.33 -7.88
N PHE A 484 -16.96 -3.10 -8.62
CA PHE A 484 -16.51 -3.86 -9.80
C PHE A 484 -17.62 -3.87 -10.83
N VAL A 485 -17.33 -3.41 -12.04
CA VAL A 485 -18.31 -3.29 -13.09
C VAL A 485 -17.77 -3.84 -14.41
N VAL A 486 -18.66 -4.45 -15.19
CA VAL A 486 -18.36 -4.98 -16.51
C VAL A 486 -19.25 -4.29 -17.54
N TYR A 487 -18.62 -3.56 -18.46
CA TYR A 487 -19.28 -2.93 -19.59
C TYR A 487 -19.21 -3.83 -20.82
N THR A 488 -20.30 -3.91 -21.57
CA THR A 488 -20.39 -4.72 -22.79
C THR A 488 -21.02 -3.93 -23.92
N THR A 489 -20.43 -4.03 -25.10
CA THR A 489 -21.02 -3.47 -26.33
C THR A 489 -22.20 -4.32 -26.81
N GLU A 490 -23.05 -3.76 -27.64
CA GLU A 490 -24.17 -4.51 -28.27
C GLU A 490 -23.66 -5.69 -29.10
N ALA A 491 -22.61 -5.48 -29.88
CA ALA A 491 -21.97 -6.55 -30.65
C ALA A 491 -21.50 -7.70 -29.74
N PHE A 492 -20.86 -7.40 -28.62
CA PHE A 492 -20.43 -8.42 -27.67
C PHE A 492 -21.62 -9.20 -27.09
N ARG A 493 -22.66 -8.50 -26.62
CA ARG A 493 -23.86 -9.15 -26.04
C ARG A 493 -24.54 -10.09 -27.04
N THR A 494 -24.54 -9.71 -28.31
CA THR A 494 -25.16 -10.51 -29.40
C THR A 494 -24.31 -11.72 -29.77
N THR A 495 -22.97 -11.55 -29.80
CA THR A 495 -22.05 -12.60 -30.26
C THR A 495 -21.71 -13.60 -29.15
N HIS A 496 -21.74 -13.17 -27.87
CA HIS A 496 -21.32 -13.97 -26.71
C HIS A 496 -22.41 -14.07 -25.63
N PRO A 497 -23.63 -14.55 -25.94
CA PRO A 497 -24.72 -14.61 -24.97
C PRO A 497 -24.44 -15.55 -23.79
N GLU A 498 -23.64 -16.60 -24.00
CA GLU A 498 -23.22 -17.53 -22.95
C GLU A 498 -22.30 -16.85 -21.91
N VAL A 499 -21.38 -16.01 -22.37
CA VAL A 499 -20.51 -15.22 -21.47
C VAL A 499 -21.34 -14.19 -20.69
N MET A 500 -22.32 -13.57 -21.35
CA MET A 500 -23.26 -12.66 -20.68
C MET A 500 -24.01 -13.35 -19.54
N ALA A 501 -24.50 -14.58 -19.78
CA ALA A 501 -25.22 -15.36 -18.78
C ALA A 501 -24.29 -15.71 -17.58
N GLN A 502 -23.05 -16.11 -17.85
CA GLN A 502 -22.04 -16.37 -16.82
C GLN A 502 -21.73 -15.12 -16.00
N LEU A 503 -21.47 -13.98 -16.66
CA LEU A 503 -21.19 -12.71 -15.97
C LEU A 503 -22.37 -12.27 -15.09
N GLN A 504 -23.61 -12.42 -15.56
CA GLN A 504 -24.80 -12.12 -14.78
C GLN A 504 -24.97 -13.04 -13.57
N GLN A 505 -24.59 -14.31 -13.69
CA GLN A 505 -24.59 -15.24 -12.57
C GLN A 505 -23.50 -14.88 -11.57
N MET A 506 -22.26 -14.67 -12.04
CA MET A 506 -21.11 -14.32 -11.18
C MET A 506 -21.32 -13.00 -10.44
N SER A 507 -21.97 -12.01 -11.08
CA SER A 507 -22.21 -10.70 -10.47
C SER A 507 -23.05 -10.74 -9.19
N ARG A 508 -23.77 -11.83 -8.94
CA ARG A 508 -24.61 -12.06 -7.75
C ARG A 508 -23.92 -12.88 -6.67
N GLN A 509 -22.73 -13.42 -6.98
CA GLN A 509 -21.92 -14.24 -6.07
C GLN A 509 -20.80 -13.38 -5.46
N PRO A 510 -20.25 -13.75 -4.31
CA PRO A 510 -19.00 -13.19 -3.85
C PRO A 510 -17.89 -13.41 -4.88
N PHE A 511 -17.11 -12.38 -5.14
CA PHE A 511 -15.99 -12.41 -6.07
C PHE A 511 -14.76 -11.76 -5.43
N ASN A 512 -13.61 -12.41 -5.52
CA ASN A 512 -12.33 -11.84 -5.14
C ASN A 512 -11.56 -11.43 -6.41
N THR A 513 -10.89 -10.28 -6.39
CA THR A 513 -10.10 -9.86 -7.55
C THR A 513 -8.92 -10.78 -7.84
N GLU A 514 -8.51 -11.65 -6.91
CA GLU A 514 -7.55 -12.75 -7.17
C GLU A 514 -8.02 -13.70 -8.29
N ASP A 515 -9.34 -13.82 -8.48
CA ASP A 515 -9.95 -14.68 -9.51
C ASP A 515 -10.03 -13.99 -10.89
N LEU A 516 -9.49 -12.78 -11.03
CA LEU A 516 -9.49 -12.02 -12.29
C LEU A 516 -8.83 -12.78 -13.46
N PRO A 517 -7.70 -13.50 -13.30
CA PRO A 517 -7.11 -14.28 -14.39
C PRO A 517 -8.08 -15.29 -15.00
N ASP A 518 -8.81 -16.06 -14.18
CA ASP A 518 -9.77 -17.05 -14.64
C ASP A 518 -10.99 -16.40 -15.33
N LEU A 519 -11.47 -15.27 -14.77
CA LEU A 519 -12.55 -14.49 -15.38
C LEU A 519 -12.14 -13.98 -16.77
N LEU A 520 -10.93 -13.46 -16.91
CA LEU A 520 -10.41 -12.94 -18.18
C LEU A 520 -10.23 -14.03 -19.24
N LEU A 521 -9.68 -15.18 -18.85
CA LEU A 521 -9.55 -16.31 -19.74
C LEU A 521 -10.93 -16.81 -20.21
N THR A 522 -11.90 -16.84 -19.29
CA THR A 522 -13.30 -17.17 -19.64
C THR A 522 -13.87 -16.17 -20.65
N ILE A 523 -13.66 -14.86 -20.44
CA ILE A 523 -14.09 -13.79 -21.36
C ILE A 523 -13.37 -13.89 -22.69
N ALA A 524 -12.07 -14.09 -22.69
CA ALA A 524 -11.26 -14.26 -23.89
C ALA A 524 -11.61 -15.54 -24.66
N GLY A 525 -12.21 -16.54 -24.02
CA GLY A 525 -12.58 -17.82 -24.63
C GLY A 525 -11.40 -18.79 -24.73
N TYR A 526 -10.54 -18.77 -23.73
CA TYR A 526 -9.36 -19.63 -23.63
C TYR A 526 -9.27 -20.28 -22.27
N ARG A 527 -8.41 -21.27 -22.17
CA ARG A 527 -7.94 -21.86 -20.93
C ARG A 527 -6.47 -22.24 -21.06
N VAL A 528 -5.76 -22.25 -19.96
CA VAL A 528 -4.40 -22.78 -19.90
C VAL A 528 -4.45 -24.31 -20.03
N VAL A 529 -3.62 -24.88 -20.91
CA VAL A 529 -3.42 -26.34 -21.00
C VAL A 529 -2.45 -26.70 -19.88
N ARG A 530 -2.93 -27.50 -18.93
CA ARG A 530 -2.12 -28.03 -17.81
C ARG A 530 -1.51 -29.37 -18.17
#